data_fb4fd65dd95b601aad6354ebd4007a64
#
_entry.id   fb4fd65dd95b601aad6354ebd4007a64
#
_cell.length_a   1.000
_cell.length_b   1.000
_cell.length_c   1.000
_cell.angle_alpha   90.00
_cell.angle_beta   90.00
_cell.angle_gamma   90.00
#
_symmetry.space_group_name_H-M   'P 1'
#
loop_
_entity.id
_entity.type
_entity.pdbx_description
1 polymer ?
#
loop_
_entity_poly.entity_id
_entity_poly.type
_entity_poly.pdbx_seq_one_letter_code
_entity_poly.pdbx_strand_id
1 'polypeptide(L)'
;MSVTYDEFLARKRRNVQPVGPAIDAGDIHPTLHEWQTEIVRWAARQGRAAIFADCGLGKTFMQLEWARVVADRTLILAPLSVARQTVNEAHKIDSDVTYVRRPADVGTGAGVWITNYEMADQFDPAMFDAVVLDESSILKNVDGTTRQRLTTMFAETRYRLACTATPAPNDVAELCNHAEFLGIMPRNEMLAAFFVHDEDGWRLKGHAADPMYRWMAGWSVALRRPSDIGWPDDGYDLPELSIVTERVDAEISSDGQLFATDLGGVGGRAKVRRETLTARCERAVQLAGQPGQWIIWCGLNGEADTITRAIPDAVNVEGSWTPDAKAEALERSRTAGCGCWSRNRQSPGSA
;
A
#
# COMPACT_ATOMS: atom_id res chain seq x y z
N MET A 1 -27.15 14.68 -37.66
CA MET A 1 -26.50 15.83 -36.97
C MET A 1 -25.02 15.47 -36.81
N SER A 2 -24.11 16.17 -37.47
CA SER A 2 -22.67 15.93 -37.32
C SER A 2 -22.24 16.54 -35.99
N VAL A 3 -21.75 15.69 -35.10
CA VAL A 3 -21.12 16.11 -33.87
C VAL A 3 -19.85 16.87 -34.23
N THR A 4 -19.67 18.10 -33.73
CA THR A 4 -18.48 18.88 -33.98
C THR A 4 -17.27 18.23 -33.30
N TYR A 5 -16.06 18.49 -33.81
CA TYR A 5 -14.83 17.96 -33.20
C TYR A 5 -14.67 18.40 -31.72
N ASP A 6 -15.10 19.59 -31.37
CA ASP A 6 -15.11 20.08 -30.00
C ASP A 6 -16.12 19.36 -29.09
N GLU A 7 -17.31 19.03 -29.61
CA GLU A 7 -18.28 18.17 -28.90
C GLU A 7 -17.78 16.75 -28.73
N PHE A 8 -17.06 16.22 -29.72
CA PHE A 8 -16.41 14.94 -29.64
C PHE A 8 -15.27 14.95 -28.59
N LEU A 9 -14.45 16.00 -28.55
CA LEU A 9 -13.42 16.20 -27.53
C LEU A 9 -14.03 16.44 -26.14
N ALA A 10 -15.12 17.18 -26.03
CA ALA A 10 -15.84 17.40 -24.78
C ALA A 10 -16.43 16.08 -24.22
N ARG A 11 -16.95 15.22 -25.10
CA ARG A 11 -17.41 13.87 -24.72
C ARG A 11 -16.26 12.95 -24.30
N LYS A 12 -15.06 13.13 -24.85
CA LYS A 12 -13.84 12.43 -24.43
C LYS A 12 -13.22 13.00 -23.16
N ARG A 13 -13.48 14.28 -22.83
CA ARG A 13 -13.22 14.85 -21.51
C ARG A 13 -14.25 14.28 -20.53
N ARG A 14 -14.07 13.03 -20.12
CA ARG A 14 -14.90 12.46 -19.04
C ARG A 14 -14.62 13.23 -17.76
N ASN A 15 -15.39 14.29 -17.51
CA ASN A 15 -15.42 14.91 -16.20
C ASN A 15 -15.95 13.88 -15.23
N VAL A 16 -15.13 13.51 -14.26
CA VAL A 16 -15.58 12.67 -13.15
C VAL A 16 -16.61 13.48 -12.37
N GLN A 17 -17.87 13.03 -12.42
CA GLN A 17 -18.94 13.71 -11.70
C GLN A 17 -18.93 13.30 -10.23
N PRO A 18 -18.94 14.27 -9.31
CA PRO A 18 -19.09 13.99 -7.89
C PRO A 18 -20.43 13.28 -7.63
N VAL A 19 -20.39 12.20 -6.87
CA VAL A 19 -21.59 11.40 -6.51
C VAL A 19 -21.81 11.32 -5.00
N GLY A 20 -20.89 11.87 -4.22
CA GLY A 20 -20.91 11.80 -2.78
C GLY A 20 -21.52 13.04 -2.12
N PRO A 21 -21.65 13.02 -0.78
CA PRO A 21 -22.22 14.12 0.00
C PRO A 21 -21.26 15.32 0.08
N ALA A 22 -21.84 16.49 0.21
CA ALA A 22 -21.11 17.69 0.64
C ALA A 22 -20.99 17.66 2.17
N ILE A 23 -19.77 17.74 2.68
CA ILE A 23 -19.45 17.69 4.11
C ILE A 23 -18.90 19.03 4.54
N ASP A 24 -19.38 19.58 5.65
CA ASP A 24 -18.83 20.79 6.23
C ASP A 24 -17.55 20.51 7.02
N ALA A 25 -16.66 21.50 7.11
CA ALA A 25 -15.40 21.32 7.85
C ALA A 25 -15.63 21.01 9.34
N GLY A 26 -16.71 21.51 9.91
CA GLY A 26 -17.12 21.25 11.30
C GLY A 26 -17.58 19.83 11.58
N ASP A 27 -17.90 19.04 10.54
CA ASP A 27 -18.26 17.64 10.67
C ASP A 27 -17.03 16.71 10.75
N ILE A 28 -15.85 17.21 10.42
CA ILE A 28 -14.58 16.49 10.48
C ILE A 28 -13.95 16.67 11.85
N HIS A 29 -13.40 15.59 12.39
CA HIS A 29 -12.80 15.61 13.72
C HIS A 29 -11.63 16.61 13.79
N PRO A 30 -11.56 17.47 14.84
CA PRO A 30 -10.60 18.58 14.92
C PRO A 30 -9.13 18.15 15.09
N THR A 31 -8.85 16.88 15.31
CA THR A 31 -7.48 16.34 15.33
C THR A 31 -6.85 16.31 13.92
N LEU A 32 -7.66 16.32 12.87
CA LEU A 32 -7.13 16.38 11.52
C LEU A 32 -6.61 17.81 11.25
N HIS A 33 -5.46 17.90 10.59
CA HIS A 33 -4.96 19.18 10.10
C HIS A 33 -5.90 19.75 9.03
N GLU A 34 -5.91 21.06 8.87
CA GLU A 34 -6.81 21.74 7.92
C GLU A 34 -6.68 21.16 6.50
N TRP A 35 -5.45 20.90 6.04
CA TRP A 35 -5.21 20.29 4.74
C TRP A 35 -5.76 18.86 4.62
N GLN A 36 -5.72 18.06 5.70
CA GLN A 36 -6.33 16.73 5.74
C GLN A 36 -7.85 16.83 5.69
N THR A 37 -8.42 17.79 6.43
CA THR A 37 -9.85 18.10 6.40
C THR A 37 -10.32 18.43 4.98
N GLU A 38 -9.58 19.25 4.25
CA GLU A 38 -9.91 19.60 2.86
C GLU A 38 -9.85 18.38 1.93
N ILE A 39 -8.86 17.50 2.10
CA ILE A 39 -8.78 16.23 1.34
C ILE A 39 -9.98 15.34 1.63
N VAL A 40 -10.34 15.16 2.90
CA VAL A 40 -11.49 14.31 3.31
C VAL A 40 -12.79 14.85 2.72
N ARG A 41 -13.02 16.15 2.83
CA ARG A 41 -14.21 16.82 2.26
C ARG A 41 -14.28 16.66 0.74
N TRP A 42 -13.16 16.89 0.06
CA TRP A 42 -13.05 16.69 -1.37
C TRP A 42 -13.35 15.23 -1.75
N ALA A 43 -12.72 14.25 -1.08
CA ALA A 43 -12.91 12.84 -1.35
C ALA A 43 -14.35 12.37 -1.04
N ALA A 44 -14.97 12.89 0.02
CA ALA A 44 -16.38 12.62 0.34
C ALA A 44 -17.31 13.15 -0.76
N ARG A 45 -17.08 14.38 -1.24
CA ARG A 45 -17.84 14.94 -2.34
C ARG A 45 -17.69 14.16 -3.63
N GLN A 46 -16.47 13.68 -3.93
CA GLN A 46 -16.26 12.80 -5.08
C GLN A 46 -17.04 11.48 -4.92
N GLY A 47 -17.11 10.94 -3.71
CA GLY A 47 -17.75 9.67 -3.39
C GLY A 47 -16.98 8.45 -3.92
N ARG A 48 -16.19 8.64 -4.98
CA ARG A 48 -15.26 7.66 -5.55
C ARG A 48 -13.92 8.34 -5.79
N ALA A 49 -12.97 8.10 -4.89
CA ALA A 49 -11.73 8.84 -4.86
C ALA A 49 -10.51 7.99 -4.47
N ALA A 50 -9.32 8.48 -4.79
CA ALA A 50 -8.08 7.93 -4.29
C ALA A 50 -7.29 8.98 -3.50
N ILE A 51 -6.70 8.57 -2.38
CA ILE A 51 -5.76 9.36 -1.57
C ILE A 51 -4.39 8.68 -1.63
N PHE A 52 -3.53 9.21 -2.47
CA PHE A 52 -2.16 8.76 -2.66
C PHE A 52 -1.23 9.67 -1.85
N ALA A 53 -1.23 9.51 -0.54
CA ALA A 53 -0.42 10.29 0.38
C ALA A 53 0.76 9.47 0.88
N ASP A 54 1.94 10.05 0.97
CA ASP A 54 3.15 9.38 1.43
C ASP A 54 3.04 8.93 2.89
N CYS A 55 4.02 8.16 3.36
CA CYS A 55 4.10 7.69 4.74
C CYS A 55 4.17 8.88 5.71
N GLY A 56 3.50 8.76 6.87
CA GLY A 56 3.49 9.82 7.89
C GLY A 56 2.46 10.93 7.67
N LEU A 57 1.78 11.00 6.54
CA LEU A 57 0.78 12.05 6.24
C LEU A 57 -0.62 11.79 6.83
N GLY A 58 -0.78 10.83 7.73
CA GLY A 58 -2.04 10.59 8.43
C GLY A 58 -3.16 9.99 7.56
N LYS A 59 -2.82 9.17 6.55
CA LYS A 59 -3.80 8.45 5.72
C LYS A 59 -4.86 7.73 6.55
N THR A 60 -4.46 7.09 7.66
CA THR A 60 -5.37 6.37 8.54
C THR A 60 -6.47 7.28 9.07
N PHE A 61 -6.15 8.50 9.53
CA PHE A 61 -7.15 9.44 10.02
C PHE A 61 -8.05 9.95 8.89
N MET A 62 -7.48 10.26 7.72
CA MET A 62 -8.27 10.72 6.56
C MET A 62 -9.26 9.65 6.09
N GLN A 63 -8.86 8.37 6.02
CA GLN A 63 -9.76 7.29 5.59
C GLN A 63 -10.83 6.97 6.64
N LEU A 64 -10.50 7.05 7.93
CA LEU A 64 -11.45 6.84 9.02
C LEU A 64 -12.54 7.93 9.03
N GLU A 65 -12.14 9.19 8.91
CA GLU A 65 -13.08 10.29 8.82
C GLU A 65 -13.94 10.20 7.56
N TRP A 66 -13.33 9.90 6.40
CA TRP A 66 -14.09 9.67 5.19
C TRP A 66 -15.11 8.54 5.38
N ALA A 67 -14.69 7.42 5.98
CA ALA A 67 -15.55 6.27 6.23
C ALA A 67 -16.77 6.61 7.11
N ARG A 68 -16.57 7.50 8.10
CA ARG A 68 -17.59 7.96 9.03
C ARG A 68 -18.61 8.93 8.39
N VAL A 69 -18.12 9.82 7.51
CA VAL A 69 -18.96 10.93 7.00
C VAL A 69 -19.60 10.63 5.64
N VAL A 70 -19.11 9.64 4.87
CA VAL A 70 -19.59 9.40 3.51
C VAL A 70 -20.87 8.59 3.45
N ALA A 71 -21.10 7.70 4.41
CA ALA A 71 -22.23 6.77 4.44
C ALA A 71 -22.48 6.20 5.83
N ASP A 72 -23.66 5.63 6.01
CA ASP A 72 -24.04 4.99 7.28
C ASP A 72 -23.28 3.69 7.53
N ARG A 73 -22.96 2.93 6.49
CA ARG A 73 -22.34 1.61 6.61
C ARG A 73 -21.09 1.50 5.73
N THR A 74 -19.92 1.51 6.36
CA THR A 74 -18.63 1.46 5.64
C THR A 74 -17.79 0.26 6.02
N LEU A 75 -17.27 -0.46 5.02
CA LEU A 75 -16.28 -1.52 5.21
C LEU A 75 -14.88 -1.04 4.80
N ILE A 76 -13.91 -1.19 5.69
CA ILE A 76 -12.50 -0.96 5.40
C ILE A 76 -11.83 -2.32 5.18
N LEU A 77 -11.11 -2.47 4.08
CA LEU A 77 -10.24 -3.62 3.79
C LEU A 77 -8.79 -3.18 3.96
N ALA A 78 -8.05 -3.88 4.80
CA ALA A 78 -6.64 -3.57 5.08
C ALA A 78 -5.80 -4.85 5.22
N PRO A 79 -4.46 -4.79 5.12
CA PRO A 79 -3.61 -5.87 5.62
C PRO A 79 -3.86 -6.12 7.11
N LEU A 80 -3.81 -7.38 7.57
CA LEU A 80 -4.21 -7.73 8.94
C LEU A 80 -3.48 -6.94 10.02
N SER A 81 -2.17 -6.72 9.87
CA SER A 81 -1.37 -5.93 10.80
C SER A 81 -1.82 -4.47 10.88
N VAL A 82 -2.22 -3.92 9.73
CA VAL A 82 -2.72 -2.55 9.61
C VAL A 82 -4.14 -2.45 10.18
N ALA A 83 -4.99 -3.44 9.93
CA ALA A 83 -6.37 -3.45 10.44
C ALA A 83 -6.43 -3.29 11.97
N ARG A 84 -5.59 -4.02 12.70
CA ARG A 84 -5.51 -3.90 14.17
C ARG A 84 -5.01 -2.52 14.61
N GLN A 85 -3.98 -2.01 13.93
CA GLN A 85 -3.47 -0.67 14.21
C GLN A 85 -4.55 0.39 13.96
N THR A 86 -5.29 0.28 12.86
CA THR A 86 -6.36 1.23 12.49
C THR A 86 -7.44 1.29 13.56
N VAL A 87 -7.84 0.15 14.14
CA VAL A 87 -8.77 0.12 15.27
C VAL A 87 -8.23 0.89 16.48
N ASN A 88 -6.94 0.69 16.81
CA ASN A 88 -6.33 1.42 17.93
C ASN A 88 -6.20 2.93 17.65
N GLU A 89 -5.94 3.31 16.41
CA GLU A 89 -5.83 4.72 16.01
C GLU A 89 -7.19 5.41 15.94
N ALA A 90 -8.26 4.68 15.64
CA ALA A 90 -9.62 5.20 15.57
C ALA A 90 -10.04 5.85 16.90
N HIS A 91 -9.64 5.29 18.04
CA HIS A 91 -9.92 5.86 19.36
C HIS A 91 -9.33 7.27 19.57
N LYS A 92 -8.30 7.66 18.81
CA LYS A 92 -7.70 9.01 18.93
C LYS A 92 -8.56 10.10 18.29
N ILE A 93 -9.51 9.71 17.47
CA ILE A 93 -10.48 10.60 16.81
C ILE A 93 -11.92 10.22 17.15
N ASP A 94 -12.13 9.64 18.33
CA ASP A 94 -13.43 9.24 18.84
C ASP A 94 -14.29 8.44 17.83
N SER A 95 -13.61 7.65 16.97
CA SER A 95 -14.27 6.83 15.96
C SER A 95 -14.36 5.38 16.42
N ASP A 96 -15.58 4.84 16.41
CA ASP A 96 -15.82 3.43 16.69
C ASP A 96 -15.63 2.60 15.42
N VAL A 97 -14.51 1.87 15.36
CA VAL A 97 -14.22 0.93 14.29
C VAL A 97 -14.12 -0.47 14.84
N THR A 98 -14.96 -1.36 14.32
CA THR A 98 -15.02 -2.75 14.78
C THR A 98 -14.29 -3.68 13.80
N TYR A 99 -13.28 -4.42 14.29
CA TYR A 99 -12.68 -5.48 13.51
C TYR A 99 -13.60 -6.69 13.43
N VAL A 100 -13.94 -7.11 12.21
CA VAL A 100 -14.89 -8.21 11.95
C VAL A 100 -14.26 -9.32 11.11
N ARG A 101 -14.64 -10.56 11.41
CA ARG A 101 -14.20 -11.74 10.65
C ARG A 101 -15.34 -12.46 9.94
N ARG A 102 -16.55 -12.24 10.36
CA ARG A 102 -17.75 -12.92 9.86
C ARG A 102 -18.91 -11.93 9.69
N PRO A 103 -19.82 -12.18 8.77
CA PRO A 103 -21.01 -11.33 8.60
C PRO A 103 -21.83 -11.13 9.88
N ALA A 104 -21.89 -12.16 10.75
CA ALA A 104 -22.60 -12.08 12.02
C ALA A 104 -21.98 -11.09 13.02
N ASP A 105 -20.72 -10.69 12.82
CA ASP A 105 -20.02 -9.73 13.67
C ASP A 105 -20.35 -8.27 13.24
N VAL A 106 -21.01 -8.09 12.08
CA VAL A 106 -21.42 -6.78 11.54
C VAL A 106 -22.75 -6.37 12.17
N GLY A 107 -22.75 -5.24 12.85
CA GLY A 107 -23.96 -4.69 13.46
C GLY A 107 -25.05 -4.34 12.44
N THR A 108 -26.29 -4.19 12.91
CA THR A 108 -27.43 -3.84 12.05
C THR A 108 -27.62 -2.35 11.83
N GLY A 109 -27.00 -1.50 12.66
CA GLY A 109 -27.06 -0.04 12.58
C GLY A 109 -25.97 0.57 11.69
N ALA A 110 -25.84 1.88 11.75
CA ALA A 110 -24.72 2.61 11.18
C ALA A 110 -23.40 2.26 11.88
N GLY A 111 -22.29 2.29 11.15
CA GLY A 111 -20.98 2.00 11.71
C GLY A 111 -19.87 1.82 10.66
N VAL A 112 -18.65 1.76 11.17
CA VAL A 112 -17.45 1.47 10.37
C VAL A 112 -16.87 0.14 10.82
N TRP A 113 -16.73 -0.77 9.87
CA TRP A 113 -16.14 -2.09 10.13
C TRP A 113 -14.85 -2.23 9.34
N ILE A 114 -13.90 -2.94 9.91
CA ILE A 114 -12.63 -3.24 9.25
C ILE A 114 -12.37 -4.74 9.24
N THR A 115 -11.87 -5.24 8.12
CA THR A 115 -11.43 -6.64 8.00
C THR A 115 -10.18 -6.72 7.14
N ASN A 116 -9.53 -7.88 7.12
CA ASN A 116 -8.39 -8.09 6.24
C ASN A 116 -8.82 -8.61 4.86
N TYR A 117 -7.96 -8.39 3.87
CA TYR A 117 -8.23 -8.73 2.47
C TYR A 117 -8.58 -10.20 2.23
N GLU A 118 -8.00 -11.10 3.05
CA GLU A 118 -8.25 -12.54 2.97
C GLU A 118 -9.66 -12.93 3.44
N MET A 119 -10.28 -12.10 4.26
CA MET A 119 -11.64 -12.33 4.77
C MET A 119 -12.73 -11.64 3.94
N ALA A 120 -12.35 -10.81 2.98
CA ALA A 120 -13.31 -9.99 2.21
C ALA A 120 -14.46 -10.81 1.60
N ASP A 121 -14.17 -12.00 1.05
CA ASP A 121 -15.16 -12.86 0.39
C ASP A 121 -16.24 -13.42 1.32
N GLN A 122 -16.08 -13.29 2.63
CA GLN A 122 -17.08 -13.73 3.59
C GLN A 122 -18.25 -12.74 3.72
N PHE A 123 -18.05 -11.50 3.25
CA PHE A 123 -19.03 -10.43 3.40
C PHE A 123 -19.78 -10.18 2.08
N ASP A 124 -21.11 -10.06 2.20
CA ASP A 124 -21.91 -9.57 1.08
C ASP A 124 -21.67 -8.05 0.93
N PRO A 125 -21.18 -7.56 -0.23
CA PRO A 125 -20.99 -6.14 -0.45
C PRO A 125 -22.27 -5.30 -0.27
N ALA A 126 -23.43 -5.89 -0.48
CA ALA A 126 -24.72 -5.22 -0.28
C ALA A 126 -25.01 -4.82 1.17
N MET A 127 -24.23 -5.35 2.13
CA MET A 127 -24.29 -4.92 3.52
C MET A 127 -23.74 -3.52 3.77
N PHE A 128 -23.01 -2.95 2.80
CA PHE A 128 -22.24 -1.71 2.94
C PHE A 128 -22.54 -0.72 1.83
N ASP A 129 -22.69 0.54 2.19
CA ASP A 129 -22.87 1.65 1.25
C ASP A 129 -21.52 2.15 0.69
N ALA A 130 -20.46 1.95 1.48
CA ALA A 130 -19.11 2.39 1.16
C ALA A 130 -18.05 1.33 1.43
N VAL A 131 -16.96 1.37 0.64
CA VAL A 131 -15.77 0.54 0.85
C VAL A 131 -14.49 1.38 0.76
N VAL A 132 -13.55 1.10 1.67
CA VAL A 132 -12.21 1.66 1.66
C VAL A 132 -11.19 0.56 1.43
N LEU A 133 -10.24 0.76 0.53
CA LEU A 133 -9.03 -0.08 0.43
C LEU A 133 -7.86 0.66 1.08
N ASP A 134 -7.45 0.22 2.26
CA ASP A 134 -6.21 0.66 2.89
C ASP A 134 -5.04 -0.18 2.36
N GLU A 135 -3.94 0.46 2.01
CA GLU A 135 -2.87 -0.12 1.19
C GLU A 135 -3.38 -0.67 -0.15
N SER A 136 -4.11 0.17 -0.88
CA SER A 136 -4.70 -0.19 -2.19
C SER A 136 -3.68 -0.57 -3.27
N SER A 137 -2.38 -0.49 -2.99
CA SER A 137 -1.30 -1.09 -3.78
C SER A 137 -1.46 -2.61 -3.99
N ILE A 138 -2.35 -3.27 -3.25
CA ILE A 138 -2.76 -4.67 -3.51
C ILE A 138 -3.36 -4.86 -4.91
N LEU A 139 -3.90 -3.80 -5.51
CA LEU A 139 -4.44 -3.80 -6.87
C LEU A 139 -3.36 -3.85 -7.97
N LYS A 140 -2.07 -3.74 -7.64
CA LYS A 140 -0.94 -3.61 -8.58
C LYS A 140 -0.82 -4.74 -9.60
N ASN A 141 -1.15 -5.96 -9.23
CA ASN A 141 -1.00 -7.11 -10.12
C ASN A 141 -2.04 -7.08 -11.25
N VAL A 142 -1.56 -6.94 -12.47
CA VAL A 142 -2.40 -6.86 -13.67
C VAL A 142 -3.22 -8.14 -13.89
N ASP A 143 -2.59 -9.29 -13.70
CA ASP A 143 -3.21 -10.62 -13.83
C ASP A 143 -3.71 -11.17 -12.49
N GLY A 144 -3.70 -10.33 -11.45
CA GLY A 144 -4.00 -10.73 -10.08
C GLY A 144 -5.47 -11.05 -9.89
N THR A 145 -5.76 -12.28 -9.51
CA THR A 145 -7.09 -12.73 -9.07
C THR A 145 -7.67 -11.80 -8.00
N THR A 146 -6.83 -11.28 -7.09
CA THR A 146 -7.23 -10.34 -6.03
C THR A 146 -7.78 -9.02 -6.60
N ARG A 147 -7.11 -8.42 -7.60
CA ARG A 147 -7.59 -7.17 -8.22
C ARG A 147 -8.96 -7.39 -8.85
N GLN A 148 -9.09 -8.40 -9.71
CA GLN A 148 -10.33 -8.69 -10.41
C GLN A 148 -11.46 -9.00 -9.44
N ARG A 149 -11.17 -9.80 -8.41
CA ARG A 149 -12.10 -10.15 -7.34
C ARG A 149 -12.64 -8.91 -6.64
N LEU A 150 -11.77 -8.04 -6.12
CA LEU A 150 -12.19 -6.84 -5.41
C LEU A 150 -12.96 -5.87 -6.30
N THR A 151 -12.52 -5.68 -7.55
CA THR A 151 -13.20 -4.81 -8.52
C THR A 151 -14.61 -5.32 -8.82
N THR A 152 -14.77 -6.63 -9.04
CA THR A 152 -16.08 -7.25 -9.32
C THR A 152 -16.95 -7.23 -8.07
N MET A 153 -16.40 -7.60 -6.91
CA MET A 153 -17.13 -7.68 -5.65
C MET A 153 -17.78 -6.34 -5.28
N PHE A 154 -17.05 -5.25 -5.40
CA PHE A 154 -17.54 -3.91 -5.03
C PHE A 154 -18.04 -3.08 -6.22
N ALA A 155 -18.34 -3.72 -7.36
CA ALA A 155 -18.78 -3.01 -8.57
C ALA A 155 -20.02 -2.14 -8.33
N GLU A 156 -20.96 -2.60 -7.52
CA GLU A 156 -22.22 -1.92 -7.21
C GLU A 156 -22.16 -1.05 -5.95
N THR A 157 -21.06 -1.13 -5.16
CA THR A 157 -20.90 -0.30 -3.96
C THR A 157 -20.83 1.17 -4.36
N ARG A 158 -21.68 1.99 -3.75
CA ARG A 158 -21.90 3.39 -4.15
C ARG A 158 -20.65 4.24 -3.98
N TYR A 159 -20.03 4.18 -2.80
CA TYR A 159 -18.87 5.00 -2.43
C TYR A 159 -17.63 4.13 -2.29
N ARG A 160 -16.52 4.57 -2.87
CA ARG A 160 -15.27 3.81 -2.88
C ARG A 160 -14.08 4.72 -2.67
N LEU A 161 -13.22 4.35 -1.74
CA LEU A 161 -11.97 5.05 -1.48
C LEU A 161 -10.80 4.10 -1.62
N ALA A 162 -9.74 4.54 -2.27
CA ALA A 162 -8.47 3.82 -2.37
C ALA A 162 -7.35 4.64 -1.73
N CYS A 163 -6.67 4.11 -0.71
CA CYS A 163 -5.61 4.79 0.03
C CYS A 163 -4.30 4.02 -0.08
N THR A 164 -3.21 4.66 -0.47
CA THR A 164 -1.86 4.08 -0.44
C THR A 164 -0.78 5.14 -0.59
N ALA A 165 0.43 4.86 -0.10
CA ALA A 165 1.61 5.67 -0.37
C ALA A 165 2.24 5.31 -1.74
N THR A 166 1.99 4.11 -2.25
CA THR A 166 2.65 3.56 -3.44
C THR A 166 1.62 3.09 -4.48
N PRO A 167 0.91 4.01 -5.17
CA PRO A 167 -0.17 3.64 -6.08
C PRO A 167 0.30 2.88 -7.32
N ALA A 168 1.54 3.06 -7.75
CA ALA A 168 2.13 2.43 -8.92
C ALA A 168 3.60 2.04 -8.63
N PRO A 169 3.83 1.02 -7.76
CA PRO A 169 5.17 0.71 -7.28
C PRO A 169 6.10 0.11 -8.34
N ASN A 170 5.58 -0.47 -9.41
CA ASN A 170 6.38 -1.10 -10.44
C ASN A 170 6.22 -0.40 -11.81
N ASP A 171 5.01 -0.02 -12.18
CA ASP A 171 4.68 0.56 -13.48
C ASP A 171 3.52 1.56 -13.37
N VAL A 172 3.62 2.67 -14.09
CA VAL A 172 2.57 3.72 -14.13
C VAL A 172 1.22 3.17 -14.61
N ALA A 173 1.20 2.11 -15.43
CA ALA A 173 -0.02 1.45 -15.87
C ALA A 173 -0.82 0.79 -14.73
N GLU A 174 -0.22 0.58 -13.55
CA GLU A 174 -0.93 0.11 -12.36
C GLU A 174 -1.99 1.11 -11.86
N LEU A 175 -1.84 2.41 -12.18
CA LEU A 175 -2.86 3.44 -11.89
C LEU A 175 -4.20 3.14 -12.55
N CYS A 176 -4.20 2.43 -13.69
CA CYS A 176 -5.41 2.00 -14.36
C CYS A 176 -6.27 1.06 -13.48
N ASN A 177 -5.63 0.29 -12.60
CA ASN A 177 -6.31 -0.62 -11.70
C ASN A 177 -7.11 0.12 -10.61
N HIS A 178 -6.58 1.26 -10.14
CA HIS A 178 -7.30 2.12 -9.20
C HIS A 178 -8.51 2.79 -9.87
N ALA A 179 -8.34 3.31 -11.08
CA ALA A 179 -9.44 3.91 -11.85
C ALA A 179 -10.57 2.89 -12.10
N GLU A 180 -10.22 1.63 -12.41
CA GLU A 180 -11.18 0.54 -12.62
C GLU A 180 -11.89 0.17 -11.31
N PHE A 181 -11.17 -0.05 -10.21
CA PHE A 181 -11.77 -0.34 -8.91
C PHE A 181 -12.73 0.77 -8.46
N LEU A 182 -12.37 2.02 -8.63
CA LEU A 182 -13.22 3.17 -8.31
C LEU A 182 -14.42 3.31 -9.26
N GLY A 183 -14.44 2.57 -10.37
CA GLY A 183 -15.48 2.67 -11.40
C GLY A 183 -15.45 4.01 -12.16
N ILE A 184 -14.28 4.63 -12.24
CA ILE A 184 -14.04 5.88 -12.96
C ILE A 184 -13.89 5.60 -14.45
N MET A 185 -13.07 4.60 -14.80
CA MET A 185 -12.82 4.17 -16.17
C MET A 185 -12.35 2.72 -16.17
N PRO A 186 -12.87 1.87 -17.07
CA PRO A 186 -12.33 0.53 -17.28
C PRO A 186 -10.84 0.57 -17.63
N ARG A 187 -10.08 -0.39 -17.09
CA ARG A 187 -8.62 -0.45 -17.29
C ARG A 187 -8.21 -0.43 -18.76
N ASN A 188 -8.87 -1.21 -19.60
CA ASN A 188 -8.60 -1.28 -21.04
C ASN A 188 -8.82 0.07 -21.75
N GLU A 189 -9.83 0.83 -21.34
CA GLU A 189 -10.09 2.17 -21.90
C GLU A 189 -9.00 3.17 -21.48
N MET A 190 -8.55 3.13 -20.21
CA MET A 190 -7.48 3.99 -19.76
C MET A 190 -6.15 3.67 -20.46
N LEU A 191 -5.83 2.37 -20.60
CA LEU A 191 -4.67 1.92 -21.37
C LEU A 191 -4.73 2.39 -22.82
N ALA A 192 -5.84 2.19 -23.50
CA ALA A 192 -6.02 2.64 -24.88
C ALA A 192 -5.89 4.17 -25.04
N ALA A 193 -6.40 4.93 -24.07
CA ALA A 193 -6.34 6.39 -24.10
C ALA A 193 -4.92 6.93 -23.91
N PHE A 194 -4.19 6.43 -22.91
CA PHE A 194 -2.96 7.07 -22.44
C PHE A 194 -1.69 6.26 -22.70
N PHE A 195 -1.76 4.96 -22.96
CA PHE A 195 -0.61 4.09 -23.09
C PHE A 195 -0.46 3.51 -24.48
N VAL A 196 0.75 3.06 -24.80
CA VAL A 196 1.09 2.23 -25.96
C VAL A 196 1.69 0.93 -25.43
N HIS A 197 1.36 -0.18 -26.10
CA HIS A 197 1.95 -1.48 -25.80
C HIS A 197 3.09 -1.75 -26.79
N ASP A 198 4.27 -2.07 -26.27
CA ASP A 198 5.44 -2.47 -27.05
C ASP A 198 6.06 -3.77 -26.49
N GLU A 199 7.24 -4.14 -26.96
CA GLU A 199 7.93 -5.38 -26.54
C GLU A 199 8.27 -5.40 -25.05
N ASP A 200 8.47 -4.21 -24.43
CA ASP A 200 8.78 -4.04 -23.02
C ASP A 200 7.51 -3.94 -22.12
N GLY A 201 6.31 -3.92 -22.71
CA GLY A 201 5.04 -3.83 -22.00
C GLY A 201 4.29 -2.52 -22.25
N TRP A 202 3.57 -2.03 -21.24
CA TRP A 202 2.78 -0.81 -21.33
C TRP A 202 3.62 0.43 -21.00
N ARG A 203 3.71 1.35 -21.93
CA ARG A 203 4.44 2.62 -21.77
C ARG A 203 3.51 3.80 -21.99
N LEU A 204 3.59 4.81 -21.12
CA LEU A 204 2.84 6.05 -21.27
C LEU A 204 3.26 6.79 -22.56
N LYS A 205 2.27 7.20 -23.38
CA LYS A 205 2.53 8.02 -24.57
C LYS A 205 3.12 9.36 -24.15
N GLY A 206 4.17 9.83 -24.81
CA GLY A 206 4.89 11.05 -24.43
C GLY A 206 3.99 12.30 -24.30
N HIS A 207 2.99 12.44 -25.19
CA HIS A 207 2.04 13.55 -25.17
C HIS A 207 0.85 13.33 -24.23
N ALA A 208 0.71 12.14 -23.63
CA ALA A 208 -0.43 11.77 -22.82
C ALA A 208 -0.21 11.95 -21.30
N ALA A 209 1.02 12.18 -20.85
CA ALA A 209 1.35 12.31 -19.43
C ALA A 209 0.53 13.43 -18.77
N ASP A 210 0.64 14.64 -19.28
CA ASP A 210 -0.04 15.82 -18.75
C ASP A 210 -1.57 15.69 -18.80
N PRO A 211 -2.20 15.30 -19.93
CA PRO A 211 -3.63 15.02 -19.97
C PRO A 211 -4.08 13.94 -18.99
N MET A 212 -3.31 12.86 -18.81
CA MET A 212 -3.63 11.79 -17.88
C MET A 212 -3.63 12.28 -16.43
N TYR A 213 -2.56 12.95 -16.00
CA TYR A 213 -2.47 13.45 -14.62
C TYR A 213 -3.50 14.53 -14.31
N ARG A 214 -3.82 15.42 -15.27
CA ARG A 214 -4.92 16.38 -15.10
C ARG A 214 -6.28 15.68 -14.97
N TRP A 215 -6.52 14.63 -15.73
CA TRP A 215 -7.72 13.82 -15.59
C TRP A 215 -7.77 13.09 -14.25
N MET A 216 -6.62 12.55 -13.81
CA MET A 216 -6.49 11.91 -12.51
C MET A 216 -6.78 12.86 -11.34
N ALA A 217 -6.40 14.12 -11.43
CA ALA A 217 -6.71 15.13 -10.42
C ALA A 217 -8.23 15.33 -10.18
N GLY A 218 -9.08 14.85 -11.08
CA GLY A 218 -10.53 14.83 -10.90
C GLY A 218 -11.04 13.74 -9.95
N TRP A 219 -10.24 12.72 -9.64
CA TRP A 219 -10.64 11.60 -8.79
C TRP A 219 -9.54 11.12 -7.83
N SER A 220 -8.33 11.64 -7.92
CA SER A 220 -7.23 11.31 -7.01
C SER A 220 -6.51 12.57 -6.53
N VAL A 221 -6.03 12.53 -5.30
CA VAL A 221 -5.06 13.47 -4.76
C VAL A 221 -3.77 12.72 -4.48
N ALA A 222 -2.64 13.29 -4.90
CA ALA A 222 -1.31 12.70 -4.71
C ALA A 222 -0.38 13.73 -4.07
N LEU A 223 0.20 13.39 -2.91
CA LEU A 223 1.11 14.29 -2.20
C LEU A 223 2.18 13.51 -1.42
N ARG A 224 3.38 14.06 -1.38
CA ARG A 224 4.49 13.60 -0.55
C ARG A 224 4.63 14.41 0.73
N ARG A 225 4.14 15.65 0.70
CA ARG A 225 4.15 16.61 1.79
C ARG A 225 3.03 17.64 1.62
N PRO A 226 2.63 18.33 2.66
CA PRO A 226 1.57 19.33 2.59
C PRO A 226 1.81 20.44 1.57
N SER A 227 3.07 20.83 1.33
CA SER A 227 3.40 21.87 0.35
C SER A 227 3.09 21.50 -1.10
N ASP A 228 2.93 20.21 -1.43
CA ASP A 228 2.50 19.78 -2.76
C ASP A 228 1.08 20.26 -3.10
N ILE A 229 0.29 20.61 -2.07
CA ILE A 229 -1.07 21.17 -2.19
C ILE A 229 -1.20 22.57 -1.58
N GLY A 230 -0.06 23.28 -1.39
CA GLY A 230 -0.01 24.68 -0.99
C GLY A 230 -0.06 24.95 0.52
N TRP A 231 0.14 23.93 1.37
CA TRP A 231 0.18 24.08 2.82
C TRP A 231 1.61 24.03 3.36
N PRO A 232 1.89 24.61 4.55
CA PRO A 232 3.21 24.51 5.18
C PRO A 232 3.58 23.06 5.53
N ASP A 233 4.89 22.74 5.48
CA ASP A 233 5.44 21.42 5.83
C ASP A 233 5.79 21.29 7.33
N ASP A 234 5.38 22.23 8.16
CA ASP A 234 5.69 22.25 9.58
C ASP A 234 5.28 20.93 10.27
N GLY A 235 6.23 20.28 10.92
CA GLY A 235 6.02 18.98 11.58
C GLY A 235 6.08 17.75 10.66
N TYR A 236 6.32 17.94 9.37
CA TYR A 236 6.45 16.85 8.38
C TYR A 236 7.86 16.67 7.85
N ASP A 237 8.81 17.44 8.37
CA ASP A 237 10.23 17.27 8.06
C ASP A 237 10.74 15.97 8.72
N LEU A 238 10.97 14.97 7.89
CA LEU A 238 11.59 13.72 8.34
C LEU A 238 13.10 13.89 8.44
N PRO A 239 13.76 13.20 9.37
CA PRO A 239 15.21 13.12 9.39
C PRO A 239 15.76 12.64 8.07
N GLU A 240 16.91 13.15 7.66
CA GLU A 240 17.56 12.75 6.42
C GLU A 240 17.83 11.24 6.39
N LEU A 241 17.48 10.59 5.29
CA LEU A 241 17.78 9.18 5.08
C LEU A 241 19.26 9.01 4.72
N SER A 242 20.03 8.42 5.63
CA SER A 242 21.42 8.03 5.39
C SER A 242 21.48 6.58 4.91
N ILE A 243 21.98 6.36 3.70
CA ILE A 243 22.19 5.01 3.14
C ILE A 243 23.68 4.70 3.19
N VAL A 244 24.06 3.73 4.02
CA VAL A 244 25.43 3.29 4.16
C VAL A 244 25.60 1.91 3.53
N THR A 245 26.56 1.77 2.63
CA THR A 245 26.92 0.48 2.03
C THR A 245 28.06 -0.15 2.84
N GLU A 246 27.75 -1.24 3.52
CA GLU A 246 28.75 -2.04 4.23
C GLU A 246 29.32 -3.12 3.30
N ARG A 247 30.64 -3.14 3.14
CA ARG A 247 31.36 -4.18 2.41
C ARG A 247 31.93 -5.16 3.41
N VAL A 248 31.68 -6.44 3.18
CA VAL A 248 32.17 -7.54 4.02
C VAL A 248 33.11 -8.38 3.16
N ASP A 249 34.38 -8.43 3.57
CA ASP A 249 35.34 -9.33 2.96
C ASP A 249 35.08 -10.75 3.48
N ALA A 250 34.92 -11.67 2.57
CA ALA A 250 34.70 -13.08 2.88
C ALA A 250 35.57 -13.94 1.97
N GLU A 251 36.25 -14.92 2.55
CA GLU A 251 36.97 -15.92 1.79
C GLU A 251 35.96 -16.85 1.10
N ILE A 252 35.97 -16.83 -0.22
CA ILE A 252 35.19 -17.77 -1.02
C ILE A 252 36.12 -18.94 -1.34
N SER A 253 35.79 -20.13 -0.90
CA SER A 253 36.58 -21.34 -1.24
C SER A 253 36.52 -21.57 -2.76
N SER A 254 37.64 -21.35 -3.41
CA SER A 254 37.83 -21.76 -4.79
C SER A 254 38.11 -23.27 -4.80
N ASP A 255 37.10 -24.08 -5.08
CA ASP A 255 37.29 -25.54 -5.29
C ASP A 255 38.27 -25.80 -6.45
N GLY A 256 39.59 -25.61 -6.21
CA GLY A 256 40.67 -25.90 -7.16
C GLY A 256 40.76 -24.99 -8.38
N GLN A 257 39.99 -23.93 -8.49
CA GLN A 257 40.07 -22.96 -9.59
C GLN A 257 40.83 -21.70 -9.16
N LEU A 258 41.88 -21.37 -9.89
CA LEU A 258 42.74 -20.17 -9.65
C LEU A 258 42.05 -18.82 -9.79
N PHE A 259 40.84 -18.79 -10.34
CA PHE A 259 40.03 -17.60 -10.49
C PHE A 259 38.55 -18.00 -10.27
N ALA A 260 37.81 -17.18 -9.56
CA ALA A 260 36.36 -17.30 -9.44
C ALA A 260 35.69 -16.94 -10.80
N THR A 261 35.90 -17.79 -11.80
CA THR A 261 35.28 -17.70 -13.11
C THR A 261 33.87 -18.27 -13.00
N ASP A 262 32.90 -17.44 -13.31
CA ASP A 262 31.48 -17.72 -13.39
C ASP A 262 30.65 -17.41 -12.13
N LEU A 263 30.81 -16.20 -11.61
CA LEU A 263 29.83 -15.58 -10.68
C LEU A 263 28.65 -14.97 -11.44
N GLY A 264 28.61 -15.09 -12.78
CA GLY A 264 27.59 -14.60 -13.67
C GLY A 264 26.43 -15.60 -13.81
N GLY A 265 25.31 -15.32 -13.21
CA GLY A 265 24.09 -16.14 -13.29
C GLY A 265 23.41 -16.33 -11.95
N VAL A 266 22.16 -16.83 -11.97
CA VAL A 266 21.35 -17.01 -10.76
C VAL A 266 22.01 -18.03 -9.80
N GLY A 267 22.64 -19.10 -10.34
CA GLY A 267 23.31 -20.14 -9.56
C GLY A 267 24.58 -19.65 -8.85
N GLY A 268 25.44 -18.88 -9.55
CA GLY A 268 26.66 -18.33 -8.99
C GLY A 268 26.39 -17.36 -7.83
N ARG A 269 25.41 -16.48 -7.99
CA ARG A 269 24.98 -15.56 -6.92
C ARG A 269 24.43 -16.29 -5.69
N ALA A 270 23.72 -17.40 -5.88
CA ALA A 270 23.20 -18.22 -4.78
C ALA A 270 24.32 -18.93 -4.00
N LYS A 271 25.38 -19.40 -4.71
CA LYS A 271 26.56 -20.00 -4.08
C LYS A 271 27.31 -18.97 -3.23
N VAL A 272 27.65 -17.82 -3.79
CA VAL A 272 28.32 -16.73 -3.07
C VAL A 272 27.54 -16.28 -1.84
N ARG A 273 26.23 -16.14 -1.96
CA ARG A 273 25.37 -15.78 -0.80
C ARG A 273 25.44 -16.78 0.34
N ARG A 274 25.55 -18.08 0.05
CA ARG A 274 25.69 -19.12 1.08
C ARG A 274 27.07 -19.13 1.71
N GLU A 275 28.12 -19.02 0.90
CA GLU A 275 29.51 -19.07 1.37
C GLU A 275 29.88 -17.84 2.21
N THR A 276 29.33 -16.67 1.90
CA THR A 276 29.55 -15.43 2.64
C THR A 276 28.54 -15.20 3.79
N LEU A 277 27.67 -16.17 4.10
CA LEU A 277 26.59 -16.03 5.07
C LEU A 277 27.12 -15.63 6.45
N THR A 278 28.12 -16.37 6.95
CA THR A 278 28.66 -16.18 8.30
C THR A 278 29.22 -14.77 8.48
N ALA A 279 30.11 -14.33 7.58
CA ALA A 279 30.73 -13.02 7.66
C ALA A 279 29.71 -11.87 7.59
N ARG A 280 28.69 -11.99 6.74
CA ARG A 280 27.61 -10.99 6.63
C ARG A 280 26.73 -10.96 7.88
N CYS A 281 26.41 -12.12 8.47
CA CYS A 281 25.64 -12.19 9.70
C CYS A 281 26.43 -11.61 10.88
N GLU A 282 27.71 -11.91 11.00
CA GLU A 282 28.57 -11.33 12.05
C GLU A 282 28.61 -9.80 11.93
N ARG A 283 28.74 -9.27 10.73
CA ARG A 283 28.71 -7.83 10.52
C ARG A 283 27.35 -7.20 10.88
N ALA A 284 26.25 -7.84 10.51
CA ALA A 284 24.91 -7.38 10.86
C ALA A 284 24.70 -7.39 12.39
N VAL A 285 25.17 -8.41 13.10
CA VAL A 285 25.10 -8.50 14.56
C VAL A 285 25.92 -7.38 15.22
N GLN A 286 27.14 -7.11 14.72
CA GLN A 286 27.96 -5.99 15.21
C GLN A 286 27.26 -4.64 15.06
N LEU A 287 26.64 -4.39 13.91
CA LEU A 287 25.89 -3.16 13.66
C LEU A 287 24.68 -3.03 14.59
N ALA A 288 23.92 -4.12 14.74
CA ALA A 288 22.75 -4.15 15.62
C ALA A 288 23.08 -4.06 17.11
N GLY A 289 24.34 -4.24 17.49
CA GLY A 289 24.84 -3.98 18.84
C GLY A 289 24.94 -2.48 19.19
N GLN A 290 24.75 -1.59 18.21
CA GLN A 290 24.68 -0.13 18.47
C GLN A 290 23.30 0.25 19.06
N PRO A 291 23.23 1.30 19.89
CA PRO A 291 21.96 1.77 20.44
C PRO A 291 20.96 2.14 19.35
N GLY A 292 19.70 1.70 19.49
CA GLY A 292 18.62 2.04 18.55
C GLY A 292 17.71 0.86 18.29
N GLN A 293 16.66 1.12 17.52
CA GLN A 293 15.76 0.07 17.00
C GLN A 293 16.29 -0.43 15.65
N TRP A 294 16.36 -1.75 15.51
CA TRP A 294 16.88 -2.39 14.31
C TRP A 294 15.85 -3.28 13.63
N ILE A 295 15.73 -3.14 12.33
CA ILE A 295 15.00 -4.07 11.47
C ILE A 295 15.99 -4.65 10.48
N ILE A 296 16.18 -5.97 10.53
CA ILE A 296 17.15 -6.66 9.66
C ILE A 296 16.39 -7.48 8.62
N TRP A 297 16.52 -7.12 7.34
CA TRP A 297 15.93 -7.84 6.23
C TRP A 297 16.88 -8.91 5.71
N CYS A 298 16.53 -10.18 5.90
CA CYS A 298 17.31 -11.32 5.46
C CYS A 298 16.81 -11.84 4.11
N GLY A 299 17.73 -12.21 3.24
CA GLY A 299 17.43 -12.83 1.95
C GLY A 299 17.35 -14.35 2.00
N LEU A 300 17.91 -14.97 3.04
CA LEU A 300 17.93 -16.42 3.29
C LEU A 300 17.45 -16.72 4.71
N ASN A 301 16.72 -17.82 4.90
CA ASN A 301 16.28 -18.24 6.24
C ASN A 301 17.47 -18.48 7.19
N GLY A 302 18.57 -19.09 6.69
CA GLY A 302 19.76 -19.29 7.47
C GLY A 302 20.43 -18.01 7.98
N GLU A 303 20.30 -16.88 7.28
CA GLU A 303 20.75 -15.56 7.78
C GLU A 303 19.89 -15.13 8.97
N ALA A 304 18.56 -15.21 8.85
CA ALA A 304 17.64 -14.85 9.92
C ALA A 304 17.85 -15.71 11.17
N ASP A 305 18.00 -17.03 11.01
CA ASP A 305 18.24 -17.96 12.11
C ASP A 305 19.58 -17.68 12.83
N THR A 306 20.61 -17.35 12.07
CA THR A 306 21.95 -17.06 12.62
C THR A 306 21.93 -15.75 13.39
N ILE A 307 21.34 -14.70 12.83
CA ILE A 307 21.26 -13.39 13.47
C ILE A 307 20.38 -13.45 14.72
N THR A 308 19.22 -14.12 14.65
CA THR A 308 18.32 -14.25 15.79
C THR A 308 18.95 -15.00 16.97
N ARG A 309 19.77 -16.03 16.69
CA ARG A 309 20.50 -16.72 17.76
C ARG A 309 21.59 -15.88 18.40
N ALA A 310 22.15 -14.93 17.65
CA ALA A 310 23.27 -14.10 18.12
C ALA A 310 22.82 -12.82 18.85
N ILE A 311 21.60 -12.34 18.60
CA ILE A 311 21.09 -11.12 19.22
C ILE A 311 20.04 -11.50 20.26
N PRO A 312 20.28 -11.23 21.56
CA PRO A 312 19.25 -11.40 22.59
C PRO A 312 17.98 -10.62 22.25
N ASP A 313 16.83 -11.22 22.51
CA ASP A 313 15.49 -10.63 22.29
C ASP A 313 15.12 -10.33 20.82
N ALA A 314 15.94 -10.75 19.86
CA ALA A 314 15.58 -10.67 18.46
C ALA A 314 14.44 -11.62 18.12
N VAL A 315 13.45 -11.14 17.34
CA VAL A 315 12.32 -11.94 16.88
C VAL A 315 12.48 -12.22 15.41
N ASN A 316 12.59 -13.51 15.02
CA ASN A 316 12.59 -13.91 13.61
C ASN A 316 11.14 -14.03 13.10
N VAL A 317 10.72 -13.13 12.22
CA VAL A 317 9.39 -13.19 11.60
C VAL A 317 9.48 -13.88 10.25
N GLU A 318 8.99 -15.10 10.18
CA GLU A 318 9.05 -15.95 8.98
C GLU A 318 7.81 -15.83 8.09
N GLY A 319 8.02 -16.11 6.80
CA GLY A 319 6.93 -16.18 5.81
C GLY A 319 5.84 -17.21 6.17
N SER A 320 6.24 -18.31 6.82
CA SER A 320 5.38 -19.41 7.27
C SER A 320 4.46 -19.09 8.45
N TRP A 321 4.74 -18.03 9.19
CA TRP A 321 3.93 -17.63 10.34
C TRP A 321 2.51 -17.23 9.92
N THR A 322 1.55 -17.50 10.83
CA THR A 322 0.19 -17.01 10.62
C THR A 322 0.14 -15.49 10.57
N PRO A 323 -0.82 -14.91 9.85
CA PRO A 323 -0.98 -13.46 9.80
C PRO A 323 -1.12 -12.83 11.19
N ASP A 324 -1.82 -13.49 12.12
CA ASP A 324 -1.98 -13.03 13.50
C ASP A 324 -0.63 -12.98 14.25
N ALA A 325 0.19 -14.03 14.14
CA ALA A 325 1.50 -14.08 14.78
C ALA A 325 2.45 -13.01 14.22
N LYS A 326 2.40 -12.74 12.91
CA LYS A 326 3.16 -11.64 12.28
C LYS A 326 2.74 -10.27 12.81
N ALA A 327 1.43 -10.04 12.93
CA ALA A 327 0.90 -8.78 13.44
C ALA A 327 1.34 -8.55 14.90
N GLU A 328 1.27 -9.58 15.74
CA GLU A 328 1.70 -9.51 17.13
C GLU A 328 3.21 -9.26 17.27
N ALA A 329 4.04 -9.89 16.44
CA ALA A 329 5.48 -9.65 16.41
C ALA A 329 5.82 -8.21 16.00
N LEU A 330 5.10 -7.65 15.02
CA LEU A 330 5.23 -6.25 14.62
C LEU A 330 4.89 -5.28 15.75
N GLU A 331 3.82 -5.55 16.48
CA GLU A 331 3.40 -4.72 17.59
C GLU A 331 4.41 -4.75 18.73
N ARG A 332 4.94 -5.93 19.04
CA ARG A 332 6.04 -6.07 20.03
C ARG A 332 7.33 -5.36 19.59
N SER A 333 7.68 -5.38 18.31
CA SER A 333 8.90 -4.72 17.82
C SER A 333 8.85 -3.19 17.95
N ARG A 334 7.66 -2.59 18.05
CA ARG A 334 7.50 -1.15 18.31
C ARG A 334 7.89 -0.78 19.75
N THR A 335 7.77 -1.71 20.68
CA THR A 335 8.04 -1.52 22.10
C THR A 335 9.38 -2.13 22.56
N ALA A 336 9.92 -3.07 21.79
CA ALA A 336 11.17 -3.79 22.09
C ALA A 336 12.26 -3.45 21.06
N GLY A 337 13.48 -3.28 21.50
CA GLY A 337 14.58 -2.69 20.75
C GLY A 337 15.09 -3.37 19.48
N CYS A 338 14.68 -4.58 19.10
CA CYS A 338 15.21 -5.26 17.90
C CYS A 338 14.22 -6.25 17.28
N GLY A 339 14.06 -6.21 15.94
CA GLY A 339 13.30 -7.17 15.17
C GLY A 339 14.06 -7.66 13.92
N CYS A 340 14.19 -8.96 13.73
CA CYS A 340 14.72 -9.56 12.52
C CYS A 340 13.58 -10.00 11.59
N TRP A 341 13.69 -9.69 10.30
CA TRP A 341 12.68 -10.02 9.30
C TRP A 341 13.28 -10.87 8.19
N SER A 342 12.76 -12.07 7.98
CA SER A 342 13.10 -12.89 6.82
C SER A 342 12.04 -12.73 5.72
N ARG A 343 12.47 -12.29 4.55
CA ARG A 343 11.62 -12.25 3.36
C ARG A 343 11.70 -13.59 2.66
N ASN A 344 10.75 -14.48 2.90
CA ASN A 344 10.59 -15.67 2.08
C ASN A 344 10.04 -15.23 0.71
N ARG A 345 10.89 -15.18 -0.33
CA ARG A 345 10.41 -15.18 -1.71
C ARG A 345 9.87 -16.58 -1.96
N GLN A 346 8.56 -16.72 -2.03
CA GLN A 346 7.99 -17.84 -2.75
C GLN A 346 8.54 -17.76 -4.17
N SER A 347 9.28 -18.79 -4.57
CA SER A 347 9.74 -18.98 -5.94
C SER A 347 8.51 -18.98 -6.84
N PRO A 348 8.45 -18.23 -7.95
CA PRO A 348 7.45 -18.44 -8.95
C PRO A 348 7.75 -19.76 -9.63
N GLY A 349 6.96 -20.78 -9.41
CA GLY A 349 7.10 -22.04 -10.12
C GLY A 349 6.70 -23.25 -9.29
N SER A 350 5.40 -23.48 -9.18
CA SER A 350 4.79 -24.82 -9.25
C SER A 350 3.26 -24.68 -9.26
N ALA A 351 2.75 -25.08 -10.42
CA ALA A 351 1.39 -25.30 -10.91
C ALA A 351 0.69 -24.15 -11.58
#